data_ff61383c87a71f609763acc2c21c38cb
#
_entry.id   ff61383c87a71f609763acc2c21c38cb
#
_cell.length_a   1.000
_cell.length_b   1.000
_cell.length_c   1.000
_cell.angle_alpha   90.00
_cell.angle_beta   90.00
_cell.angle_gamma   90.00
#
_symmetry.space_group_name_H-M   'P 1'
#
loop_
_entity.id
_entity.type
_entity.pdbx_description
1 polymer ?
#
loop_
_entity_poly.entity_id
_entity_poly.type
_entity_poly.pdbx_seq_one_letter_code
_entity_poly.pdbx_strand_id
1 'polypeptide(L)'
;PQELVERLARVKAEDVYRRNCNKNSEEEITVIGADTVVAVDGCVLGKPKTEDEAKQMLSRLSGRIHDVFTGVCILWTNPDTQAEIQGNIFHCHTKVTFYPMTEKEIDNYVATGDCMDKAGAYGIQSGAAKYIQGIEGDYLNVVGLPLSKIYHVLSEKITNLTMKR
;
A
#
# COMPACT_ATOMS: atom_id res chain seq x y z
N PRO A 1 12.89 0.44 -0.14
CA PRO A 1 11.42 0.20 0.02
C PRO A 1 10.61 0.81 -1.13
N GLN A 2 10.92 2.02 -1.57
CA GLN A 2 10.19 2.79 -2.60
C GLN A 2 10.11 2.03 -3.93
N GLU A 3 11.24 1.70 -4.53
CA GLU A 3 11.29 0.93 -5.79
C GLU A 3 10.63 -0.45 -5.65
N LEU A 4 10.72 -1.07 -4.47
CA LEU A 4 10.08 -2.35 -4.21
C LEU A 4 8.57 -2.25 -4.32
N VAL A 5 7.95 -1.29 -3.61
CA VAL A 5 6.48 -1.15 -3.61
C VAL A 5 5.96 -0.71 -4.97
N GLU A 6 6.68 0.16 -5.69
CA GLU A 6 6.32 0.56 -7.06
C GLU A 6 6.35 -0.64 -8.01
N ARG A 7 7.40 -1.46 -7.94
CA ARG A 7 7.51 -2.68 -8.74
C ARG A 7 6.40 -3.68 -8.43
N LEU A 8 6.10 -3.93 -7.14
CA LEU A 8 5.06 -4.86 -6.74
C LEU A 8 3.67 -4.36 -7.14
N ALA A 9 3.40 -3.07 -6.99
CA ALA A 9 2.16 -2.44 -7.44
C ALA A 9 2.00 -2.58 -8.97
N ARG A 10 3.08 -2.37 -9.74
CA ARG A 10 3.08 -2.57 -11.19
C ARG A 10 2.74 -3.99 -11.57
N VAL A 11 3.40 -4.99 -10.99
CA VAL A 11 3.16 -6.41 -11.29
C VAL A 11 1.70 -6.78 -11.06
N LYS A 12 1.12 -6.32 -9.94
CA LYS A 12 -0.30 -6.55 -9.63
C LYS A 12 -1.22 -5.89 -10.66
N ALA A 13 -0.97 -4.63 -11.01
CA ALA A 13 -1.78 -3.90 -11.97
C ALA A 13 -1.71 -4.53 -13.37
N GLU A 14 -0.51 -4.88 -13.83
CA GLU A 14 -0.31 -5.52 -15.14
C GLU A 14 -0.98 -6.89 -15.24
N ASP A 15 -0.93 -7.71 -14.18
CA ASP A 15 -1.57 -9.03 -14.17
C ASP A 15 -3.09 -8.90 -14.30
N VAL A 16 -3.71 -8.01 -13.52
CA VAL A 16 -5.17 -7.73 -13.61
C VAL A 16 -5.52 -7.12 -14.97
N TYR A 17 -4.73 -6.18 -15.46
CA TYR A 17 -4.96 -5.55 -16.75
C TYR A 17 -4.97 -6.58 -17.89
N ARG A 18 -3.95 -7.46 -17.95
CA ARG A 18 -3.83 -8.51 -18.98
C ARG A 18 -5.01 -9.49 -18.98
N ARG A 19 -5.56 -9.80 -17.80
CA ARG A 19 -6.70 -10.71 -17.65
C ARG A 19 -8.02 -10.10 -18.12
N ASN A 20 -8.19 -8.79 -17.96
CA ASN A 20 -9.45 -8.09 -18.21
C ASN A 20 -9.46 -7.26 -19.49
N CYS A 21 -8.31 -6.94 -20.05
CA CYS A 21 -8.22 -6.21 -21.32
C CYS A 21 -8.54 -7.14 -22.49
N ASN A 22 -9.77 -7.10 -22.96
CA ASN A 22 -10.15 -7.75 -24.22
C ASN A 22 -9.84 -6.79 -25.37
N LYS A 23 -8.94 -7.17 -26.27
CA LYS A 23 -8.49 -6.34 -27.40
C LYS A 23 -9.61 -5.93 -28.38
N ASN A 24 -10.77 -6.58 -28.28
CA ASN A 24 -11.95 -6.32 -29.11
C ASN A 24 -13.04 -5.54 -28.36
N SER A 25 -12.82 -5.09 -27.14
CA SER A 25 -13.76 -4.31 -26.34
C SER A 25 -13.53 -2.82 -26.56
N GLU A 26 -14.60 -2.08 -26.82
CA GLU A 26 -14.60 -0.60 -26.83
C GLU A 26 -14.61 -0.02 -25.39
N GLU A 27 -14.63 -0.87 -24.37
CA GLU A 27 -14.69 -0.45 -22.97
C GLU A 27 -13.33 0.10 -22.50
N GLU A 28 -13.36 1.27 -21.93
CA GLU A 28 -12.19 1.84 -21.23
C GLU A 28 -12.02 1.16 -19.87
N ILE A 29 -10.87 0.52 -19.69
CA ILE A 29 -10.51 -0.11 -18.41
C ILE A 29 -9.44 0.73 -17.71
N THR A 30 -9.66 1.02 -16.44
CA THR A 30 -8.64 1.57 -15.54
C THR A 30 -8.38 0.57 -14.42
N VAL A 31 -7.13 0.18 -14.24
CA VAL A 31 -6.68 -0.75 -13.19
C VAL A 31 -5.77 -0.02 -12.22
N ILE A 32 -6.03 -0.19 -10.94
CA ILE A 32 -5.19 0.35 -9.86
C ILE A 32 -4.60 -0.83 -9.08
N GLY A 33 -3.28 -0.96 -9.11
CA GLY A 33 -2.53 -1.90 -8.26
C GLY A 33 -1.85 -1.15 -7.13
N ALA A 34 -1.86 -1.71 -5.93
CA ALA A 34 -1.15 -1.16 -4.78
C ALA A 34 -0.42 -2.24 -3.99
N ASP A 35 0.71 -1.87 -3.38
CA ASP A 35 1.46 -2.72 -2.48
C ASP A 35 2.09 -1.90 -1.36
N THR A 36 2.03 -2.43 -0.13
CA THR A 36 2.47 -1.74 1.08
C THR A 36 3.53 -2.52 1.81
N VAL A 37 4.55 -1.84 2.28
CA VAL A 37 5.56 -2.40 3.18
C VAL A 37 5.81 -1.48 4.36
N VAL A 38 6.21 -2.09 5.48
CA VAL A 38 6.74 -1.40 6.66
C VAL A 38 8.25 -1.49 6.65
N ALA A 39 8.95 -0.44 7.03
CA ALA A 39 10.40 -0.43 7.12
C ALA A 39 10.87 0.15 8.45
N VAL A 40 11.85 -0.49 9.08
CA VAL A 40 12.52 -0.01 10.29
C VAL A 40 13.99 -0.41 10.26
N ASP A 41 14.90 0.47 10.64
CA ASP A 41 16.36 0.25 10.62
C ASP A 41 16.89 -0.25 9.27
N GLY A 42 16.36 0.29 8.16
CA GLY A 42 16.76 -0.12 6.81
C GLY A 42 16.25 -1.51 6.39
N CYS A 43 15.48 -2.21 7.25
CA CYS A 43 14.90 -3.52 6.95
C CYS A 43 13.43 -3.38 6.58
N VAL A 44 13.03 -4.08 5.52
CA VAL A 44 11.62 -4.20 5.12
C VAL A 44 10.99 -5.34 5.90
N LEU A 45 9.85 -5.05 6.53
CA LEU A 45 8.99 -6.00 7.22
C LEU A 45 7.78 -6.30 6.32
N GLY A 46 7.74 -7.53 5.81
CA GLY A 46 6.58 -8.04 5.07
C GLY A 46 5.47 -8.54 6.01
N LYS A 47 4.63 -9.43 5.51
CA LYS A 47 3.65 -10.16 6.32
C LYS A 47 4.35 -11.26 7.11
N PRO A 48 4.04 -11.43 8.41
CA PRO A 48 4.60 -12.52 9.21
C PRO A 48 4.09 -13.87 8.69
N LYS A 49 4.92 -14.89 8.76
CA LYS A 49 4.56 -16.27 8.39
C LYS A 49 4.15 -17.11 9.60
N THR A 50 4.58 -16.69 10.79
CA THR A 50 4.29 -17.35 12.05
C THR A 50 3.98 -16.31 13.14
N GLU A 51 3.34 -16.75 14.24
CA GLU A 51 3.10 -15.88 15.39
C GLU A 51 4.41 -15.37 16.00
N ASP A 52 5.46 -16.19 16.05
CA ASP A 52 6.77 -15.79 16.56
C ASP A 52 7.40 -14.67 15.70
N GLU A 53 7.26 -14.77 14.38
CA GLU A 53 7.71 -13.72 13.47
C GLU A 53 6.91 -12.43 13.68
N ALA A 54 5.59 -12.52 13.90
CA ALA A 54 4.75 -11.39 14.22
C ALA A 54 5.17 -10.71 15.54
N LYS A 55 5.45 -11.49 16.58
CA LYS A 55 5.96 -10.99 17.88
C LYS A 55 7.29 -10.26 17.71
N GLN A 56 8.23 -10.83 16.95
CA GLN A 56 9.52 -10.20 16.66
C GLN A 56 9.35 -8.87 15.91
N MET A 57 8.47 -8.82 14.89
CA MET A 57 8.17 -7.58 14.17
C MET A 57 7.61 -6.52 15.10
N LEU A 58 6.59 -6.84 15.89
CA LEU A 58 5.97 -5.90 16.84
C LEU A 58 6.96 -5.42 17.91
N SER A 59 7.81 -6.31 18.44
CA SER A 59 8.87 -5.94 19.37
C SER A 59 9.87 -4.93 18.77
N ARG A 60 10.18 -5.05 17.47
CA ARG A 60 11.04 -4.10 16.78
C ARG A 60 10.37 -2.74 16.55
N LEU A 61 9.04 -2.69 16.44
CA LEU A 61 8.27 -1.46 16.23
C LEU A 61 7.89 -0.77 17.54
N SER A 62 7.82 -1.52 18.65
CA SER A 62 7.40 -1.05 19.98
C SER A 62 8.23 0.16 20.45
N GLY A 63 7.57 1.26 20.81
CA GLY A 63 8.19 2.48 21.33
C GLY A 63 9.01 3.26 20.29
N ARG A 64 8.81 3.00 18.99
CA ARG A 64 9.68 3.56 17.95
C ARG A 64 8.89 4.17 16.79
N ILE A 65 9.61 4.98 16.02
CA ILE A 65 9.15 5.47 14.71
C ILE A 65 9.58 4.46 13.64
N HIS A 66 8.68 4.18 12.72
CA HIS A 66 8.95 3.38 11.54
C HIS A 66 8.28 3.97 10.30
N ASP A 67 8.69 3.51 9.14
CA ASP A 67 8.25 4.04 7.87
C ASP A 67 7.27 3.07 7.20
N VAL A 68 6.21 3.61 6.62
CA VAL A 68 5.24 2.88 5.80
C VAL A 68 5.28 3.45 4.39
N PHE A 69 5.54 2.58 3.42
CA PHE A 69 5.54 2.91 2.00
C PHE A 69 4.44 2.15 1.29
N THR A 70 3.62 2.86 0.52
CA THR A 70 2.68 2.25 -0.42
C THR A 70 3.00 2.70 -1.82
N GLY A 71 3.33 1.77 -2.70
CA GLY A 71 3.43 1.97 -4.13
C GLY A 71 2.07 1.83 -4.80
N VAL A 72 1.83 2.65 -5.81
CA VAL A 72 0.61 2.61 -6.61
C VAL A 72 0.98 2.61 -8.08
N CYS A 73 0.37 1.73 -8.85
CA CYS A 73 0.41 1.71 -10.29
C CYS A 73 -1.00 1.84 -10.84
N ILE A 74 -1.24 2.85 -11.66
CA ILE A 74 -2.52 3.08 -12.35
C ILE A 74 -2.27 2.83 -13.83
N LEU A 75 -2.99 1.88 -14.42
CA LEU A 75 -2.94 1.55 -15.85
C LEU A 75 -4.30 1.82 -16.48
N TRP A 76 -4.31 2.36 -17.70
CA TRP A 76 -5.56 2.56 -18.45
C TRP A 76 -5.37 2.33 -19.95
N THR A 77 -6.46 1.99 -20.63
CA THR A 77 -6.51 1.94 -22.09
C THR A 77 -6.46 3.36 -22.65
N ASN A 78 -5.73 3.53 -23.77
CA ASN A 78 -5.84 4.76 -24.56
C ASN A 78 -6.94 4.54 -25.62
N PRO A 79 -8.04 5.31 -25.59
CA PRO A 79 -9.12 5.15 -26.55
C PRO A 79 -8.68 5.43 -28.00
N ASP A 80 -7.68 6.31 -28.18
CA ASP A 80 -7.24 6.72 -29.52
C ASP A 80 -6.29 5.72 -30.18
N THR A 81 -5.56 4.91 -29.41
CA THR A 81 -4.51 4.03 -29.94
C THR A 81 -4.76 2.55 -29.71
N GLN A 82 -5.74 2.15 -28.90
CA GLN A 82 -6.10 0.76 -28.51
C GLN A 82 -4.91 -0.20 -28.22
N ALA A 83 -3.67 0.23 -28.49
CA ALA A 83 -2.47 -0.58 -28.47
C ALA A 83 -1.49 -0.20 -27.36
N GLU A 84 -1.53 1.02 -26.83
CA GLU A 84 -0.58 1.48 -25.80
C GLU A 84 -1.24 1.56 -24.43
N ILE A 85 -0.72 0.78 -23.50
CA ILE A 85 -1.04 0.88 -22.07
C ILE A 85 -0.38 2.17 -21.58
N GLN A 86 -1.20 3.13 -21.17
CA GLN A 86 -0.73 4.31 -20.45
C GLN A 86 -0.81 4.06 -18.95
N GLY A 87 0.05 4.70 -18.21
CA GLY A 87 0.04 4.49 -16.77
C GLY A 87 0.81 5.55 -15.99
N ASN A 88 0.57 5.55 -14.70
CA ASN A 88 1.30 6.35 -13.74
C ASN A 88 1.75 5.45 -12.57
N ILE A 89 2.98 5.62 -12.12
CA ILE A 89 3.54 4.88 -10.99
C ILE A 89 4.11 5.89 -10.02
N PHE A 90 3.77 5.73 -8.76
CA PHE A 90 4.28 6.54 -7.67
C PHE A 90 4.24 5.76 -6.35
N HIS A 91 4.89 6.29 -5.34
CA HIS A 91 4.74 5.84 -3.96
C HIS A 91 4.35 6.99 -3.04
N CYS A 92 3.78 6.63 -1.90
CA CYS A 92 3.59 7.51 -0.75
C CYS A 92 4.38 6.97 0.44
N HIS A 93 4.79 7.88 1.32
CA HIS A 93 5.54 7.60 2.53
C HIS A 93 4.87 8.24 3.72
N THR A 94 4.76 7.50 4.82
CA THR A 94 4.20 7.97 6.10
C THR A 94 5.01 7.38 7.24
N LYS A 95 5.34 8.20 8.23
CA LYS A 95 5.95 7.75 9.48
C LYS A 95 4.85 7.42 10.47
N VAL A 96 5.03 6.31 11.17
CA VAL A 96 4.14 5.87 12.25
C VAL A 96 4.96 5.74 13.51
N THR A 97 4.46 6.31 14.61
CA THR A 97 5.08 6.21 15.95
C THR A 97 4.25 5.31 16.82
N PHE A 98 4.88 4.30 17.43
CA PHE A 98 4.24 3.43 18.41
C PHE A 98 4.56 3.85 19.84
N TYR A 99 3.57 3.73 20.72
CA TYR A 99 3.83 3.62 22.15
C TYR A 99 4.62 2.34 22.45
N PRO A 100 5.42 2.30 23.56
CA PRO A 100 5.98 1.06 24.05
C PRO A 100 4.89 0.01 24.32
N MET A 101 5.14 -1.22 23.86
CA MET A 101 4.28 -2.38 24.11
C MET A 101 5.01 -3.35 25.04
N THR A 102 4.33 -3.85 26.05
CA THR A 102 4.80 -4.96 26.88
C THR A 102 4.72 -6.28 26.10
N GLU A 103 5.52 -7.28 26.50
CA GLU A 103 5.45 -8.64 25.90
C GLU A 103 4.03 -9.21 25.96
N LYS A 104 3.34 -9.02 27.10
CA LYS A 104 1.96 -9.47 27.27
C LYS A 104 0.98 -8.80 26.29
N GLU A 105 1.16 -7.53 25.98
CA GLU A 105 0.33 -6.81 25.00
C GLU A 105 0.59 -7.32 23.58
N ILE A 106 1.86 -7.59 23.24
CA ILE A 106 2.25 -8.20 21.97
C ILE A 106 1.62 -9.58 21.85
N ASP A 107 1.77 -10.45 22.87
CA ASP A 107 1.18 -11.78 22.87
C ASP A 107 -0.34 -11.75 22.71
N ASN A 108 -1.02 -10.87 23.46
CA ASN A 108 -2.47 -10.74 23.39
C ASN A 108 -2.92 -10.26 22.00
N TYR A 109 -2.17 -9.34 21.36
CA TYR A 109 -2.53 -8.86 20.03
C TYR A 109 -2.27 -9.94 18.97
N VAL A 110 -1.13 -10.63 19.02
CA VAL A 110 -0.83 -11.73 18.08
C VAL A 110 -1.85 -12.86 18.19
N ALA A 111 -2.28 -13.20 19.41
CA ALA A 111 -3.31 -14.23 19.64
C ALA A 111 -4.67 -13.91 19.00
N THR A 112 -4.94 -12.65 18.62
CA THR A 112 -6.16 -12.31 17.87
C THR A 112 -6.12 -12.75 16.42
N GLY A 113 -4.94 -13.05 15.87
CA GLY A 113 -4.72 -13.37 14.45
C GLY A 113 -4.77 -12.17 13.50
N ASP A 114 -5.15 -10.99 14.00
CA ASP A 114 -5.32 -9.77 13.18
C ASP A 114 -4.03 -9.31 12.46
N CYS A 115 -2.88 -9.66 13.00
CA CYS A 115 -1.57 -9.26 12.51
C CYS A 115 -1.08 -10.06 11.29
N MET A 116 -1.63 -11.26 11.02
CA MET A 116 -1.01 -12.26 10.15
C MET A 116 -1.02 -11.91 8.64
N ASP A 117 -1.96 -11.10 8.20
CA ASP A 117 -2.11 -10.69 6.81
C ASP A 117 -1.59 -9.28 6.52
N LYS A 118 -0.89 -8.65 7.49
CA LYS A 118 -0.46 -7.25 7.43
C LYS A 118 1.05 -7.09 7.44
N ALA A 119 1.56 -6.17 6.61
CA ALA A 119 2.97 -5.79 6.62
C ALA A 119 3.35 -5.21 8.00
N GLY A 120 4.51 -5.64 8.54
CA GLY A 120 4.95 -5.24 9.89
C GLY A 120 4.11 -5.82 11.02
N ALA A 121 3.24 -6.79 10.73
CA ALA A 121 2.38 -7.48 11.69
C ALA A 121 1.40 -6.57 12.45
N TYR A 122 0.89 -5.49 11.84
CA TYR A 122 -0.13 -4.65 12.48
C TYR A 122 -1.09 -4.00 11.50
N GLY A 123 -2.32 -3.73 11.96
CA GLY A 123 -3.32 -2.97 11.22
C GLY A 123 -3.70 -1.69 11.95
N ILE A 124 -3.54 -0.51 11.28
CA ILE A 124 -3.90 0.78 11.87
C ILE A 124 -5.40 0.92 12.14
N GLN A 125 -6.23 0.16 11.41
CA GLN A 125 -7.70 0.20 11.52
C GLN A 125 -8.28 -0.82 12.49
N SER A 126 -7.42 -1.61 13.15
CA SER A 126 -7.84 -2.74 13.97
C SER A 126 -7.24 -2.71 15.39
N GLY A 127 -7.03 -3.84 16.01
CA GLY A 127 -6.58 -3.97 17.39
C GLY A 127 -5.26 -3.26 17.74
N ALA A 128 -4.41 -2.98 16.74
CA ALA A 128 -3.17 -2.24 16.95
C ALA A 128 -3.36 -0.73 17.06
N ALA A 129 -4.51 -0.18 16.69
CA ALA A 129 -4.76 1.27 16.72
C ALA A 129 -4.44 1.92 18.06
N LYS A 130 -4.70 1.22 19.17
CA LYS A 130 -4.44 1.70 20.54
C LYS A 130 -2.95 1.86 20.87
N TYR A 131 -2.06 1.26 20.10
CA TYR A 131 -0.61 1.35 20.29
C TYR A 131 0.03 2.42 19.42
N ILE A 132 -0.74 3.07 18.54
CA ILE A 132 -0.24 4.12 17.65
C ILE A 132 -0.31 5.46 18.39
N GLN A 133 0.86 6.04 18.64
CA GLN A 133 1.00 7.36 19.25
C GLN A 133 0.69 8.50 18.28
N GLY A 134 1.06 8.31 17.00
CA GLY A 134 0.84 9.32 15.98
C GLY A 134 1.33 8.89 14.61
N ILE A 135 0.95 9.66 13.60
CA ILE A 135 1.39 9.52 12.23
C ILE A 135 1.85 10.87 11.68
N GLU A 136 2.86 10.85 10.82
CA GLU A 136 3.32 11.99 10.05
C GLU A 136 3.24 11.62 8.56
N GLY A 137 2.25 12.17 7.85
CA GLY A 137 1.93 11.88 6.46
C GLY A 137 0.47 11.48 6.25
N ASP A 138 0.21 10.65 5.24
CA ASP A 138 -1.13 10.22 4.85
C ASP A 138 -1.57 8.97 5.60
N TYR A 139 -2.68 9.06 6.34
CA TYR A 139 -3.31 7.92 7.02
C TYR A 139 -3.72 6.81 6.03
N LEU A 140 -4.27 7.19 4.87
CA LEU A 140 -4.73 6.22 3.87
C LEU A 140 -3.55 5.50 3.19
N ASN A 141 -2.36 6.11 3.18
CA ASN A 141 -1.14 5.41 2.81
C ASN A 141 -0.83 4.26 3.78
N VAL A 142 -1.00 4.47 5.10
CA VAL A 142 -0.79 3.41 6.10
C VAL A 142 -1.85 2.31 5.99
N VAL A 143 -3.08 2.66 5.63
CA VAL A 143 -4.16 1.69 5.33
C VAL A 143 -3.81 0.83 4.10
N GLY A 144 -2.99 1.34 3.17
CA GLY A 144 -2.53 0.62 1.98
C GLY A 144 -3.09 1.15 0.66
N LEU A 145 -3.82 2.26 0.67
CA LEU A 145 -4.32 2.92 -0.53
C LEU A 145 -4.36 4.45 -0.33
N PRO A 146 -3.35 5.21 -0.79
CA PRO A 146 -3.28 6.66 -0.65
C PRO A 146 -4.28 7.36 -1.58
N LEU A 147 -5.56 7.32 -1.21
CA LEU A 147 -6.70 7.70 -2.04
C LEU A 147 -6.65 9.16 -2.51
N SER A 148 -6.19 10.08 -1.65
CA SER A 148 -6.08 11.49 -2.02
C SER A 148 -5.13 11.68 -3.21
N LYS A 149 -3.96 11.03 -3.18
CA LYS A 149 -2.98 11.10 -4.28
C LYS A 149 -3.50 10.43 -5.55
N ILE A 150 -4.15 9.27 -5.42
CA ILE A 150 -4.79 8.57 -6.55
C ILE A 150 -5.84 9.47 -7.20
N TYR A 151 -6.69 10.13 -6.41
CA TYR A 151 -7.72 11.05 -6.90
C TYR A 151 -7.11 12.18 -7.73
N HIS A 152 -6.04 12.83 -7.25
CA HIS A 152 -5.38 13.91 -7.99
C HIS A 152 -4.79 13.44 -9.32
N VAL A 153 -4.10 12.29 -9.33
CA VAL A 153 -3.55 11.69 -10.56
C VAL A 153 -4.65 11.39 -11.58
N LEU A 154 -5.78 10.82 -11.14
CA LEU A 154 -6.91 10.54 -12.03
C LEU A 154 -7.63 11.81 -12.51
N SER A 155 -7.75 12.83 -11.66
CA SER A 155 -8.37 14.11 -12.03
C SER A 155 -7.56 14.84 -13.09
N GLU A 156 -6.23 14.86 -12.98
CA GLU A 156 -5.34 15.40 -14.01
C GLU A 156 -5.50 14.67 -15.36
N LYS A 157 -5.62 13.33 -15.32
CA LYS A 157 -5.89 12.54 -16.52
C LYS A 157 -7.20 12.96 -17.18
N ILE A 158 -8.29 13.06 -16.42
CA ILE A 158 -9.62 13.42 -16.93
C ILE A 158 -9.60 14.81 -17.56
N THR A 159 -8.97 15.79 -16.89
CA THR A 159 -8.84 17.17 -17.39
C THR A 159 -8.08 17.20 -18.72
N ASN A 160 -6.96 16.47 -18.82
CA ASN A 160 -6.16 16.42 -20.04
C ASN A 160 -6.89 15.75 -21.21
N LEU A 161 -7.77 14.77 -20.96
CA LEU A 161 -8.61 14.16 -21.99
C LEU A 161 -9.71 15.10 -22.48
N THR A 162 -10.27 15.91 -21.57
CA THR A 162 -11.34 16.86 -21.90
C THR A 162 -10.83 18.05 -22.70
N MET A 163 -9.58 18.49 -22.46
CA MET A 163 -8.96 19.61 -23.21
C MET A 163 -8.49 19.22 -24.62
N LYS A 164 -8.39 17.94 -24.94
CA LYS A 164 -7.98 17.46 -26.28
C LYS A 164 -9.15 17.21 -27.24
N ARG A 165 -10.37 17.39 -26.79
CA ARG A 165 -11.61 17.32 -27.59
C ARG A 165 -12.09 18.73 -27.93
#